data_3babe9bcccc240a1d0dd05b94b910443
#
_entry.id   3babe9bcccc240a1d0dd05b94b910443
#
_cell.length_a   1.000
_cell.length_b   1.000
_cell.length_c   1.000
_cell.angle_alpha   90.00
_cell.angle_beta   90.00
_cell.angle_gamma   90.00
#
_symmetry.space_group_name_H-M   'P 1'
#
loop_
_entity.id
_entity.type
_entity.pdbx_description
1 polymer ?
#
loop_
_entity_poly.entity_id
_entity_poly.type
_entity_poly.pdbx_seq_one_letter_code
_entity_poly.pdbx_strand_id
1 'polypeptide(L)'
;MHRASRTAPTGSLSLTLLSLLVVHFATAGCTSTDHPPTAMTGQFNMQPVPKHTGNTGGVLGGMKVIFIDAPAHLLGMATGQTPLRDVRMMEDRDFPDERRKGIYNLVANDFGQREPYTRRYRQIARDDPDYTVRAAAVRALNWSRDREAIPVFVAALSDQNPLVRWEAAKALSNIPDPSAAEPLARTLGNRTETRDVRIAAAEALRNYRTLSVARVLAASLSGRDFGLAWQSRWSLKILTGKDLGYDESAWLGYFTGPEKPFG
;
A
#
# COMPACT_ATOMS: atom_id res chain seq x y z
N MET A 1 -68.09 -9.46 22.75
CA MET A 1 -68.43 -10.89 22.87
C MET A 1 -67.21 -11.71 22.52
N HIS A 2 -66.78 -12.53 23.45
CA HIS A 2 -65.89 -13.69 23.41
C HIS A 2 -64.47 -13.47 22.82
N ARG A 3 -63.39 -13.39 23.64
CA ARG A 3 -62.75 -14.36 24.59
C ARG A 3 -62.32 -15.66 23.93
N ALA A 4 -60.99 -15.90 23.82
CA ALA A 4 -60.17 -16.80 24.63
C ALA A 4 -58.79 -16.95 23.93
N SER A 5 -57.66 -16.70 24.45
CA SER A 5 -56.85 -17.23 25.55
C SER A 5 -56.21 -18.60 25.25
N ARG A 6 -54.91 -18.65 25.55
CA ARG A 6 -54.04 -19.80 25.95
C ARG A 6 -53.32 -20.48 24.78
N THR A 7 -52.07 -20.94 24.88
CA THR A 7 -51.03 -21.03 25.91
C THR A 7 -49.78 -21.53 25.22
N ALA A 8 -48.60 -21.15 25.72
CA ALA A 8 -47.35 -21.82 25.39
C ALA A 8 -47.26 -23.20 26.03
N PRO A 9 -46.36 -24.05 25.55
CA PRO A 9 -45.38 -24.49 26.50
C PRO A 9 -43.94 -24.54 25.97
N THR A 10 -43.07 -24.31 26.87
CA THR A 10 -41.65 -24.60 27.08
C THR A 10 -41.25 -26.05 26.80
N GLY A 11 -40.03 -26.23 26.39
CA GLY A 11 -39.32 -27.52 26.37
C GLY A 11 -38.02 -27.37 25.57
N SER A 12 -36.98 -27.09 26.14
CA SER A 12 -35.80 -27.71 26.73
C SER A 12 -35.04 -28.69 25.80
N LEU A 13 -33.77 -28.38 25.63
CA LEU A 13 -32.57 -29.24 25.48
C LEU A 13 -32.55 -30.34 24.42
N SER A 14 -31.58 -30.25 23.52
CA SER A 14 -30.52 -31.28 23.44
C SER A 14 -29.34 -30.87 22.56
N LEU A 15 -28.16 -30.93 23.14
CA LEU A 15 -26.86 -31.08 22.51
C LEU A 15 -26.81 -32.42 21.77
N THR A 16 -26.36 -32.45 20.50
CA THR A 16 -25.58 -33.57 19.98
C THR A 16 -24.86 -33.15 18.72
N LEU A 17 -23.55 -33.04 18.79
CA LEU A 17 -22.53 -33.83 18.06
C LEU A 17 -22.53 -33.80 16.52
N LEU A 18 -21.50 -33.16 15.99
CA LEU A 18 -20.43 -33.72 15.14
C LEU A 18 -20.89 -34.51 13.90
N SER A 19 -20.62 -33.99 12.74
CA SER A 19 -20.14 -34.83 11.63
C SER A 19 -19.34 -34.01 10.62
N LEU A 20 -18.06 -34.31 10.55
CA LEU A 20 -17.16 -34.05 9.45
C LEU A 20 -17.77 -34.57 8.14
N LEU A 21 -17.85 -33.75 7.12
CA LEU A 21 -18.00 -34.23 5.75
C LEU A 21 -16.87 -33.64 4.92
N VAL A 22 -15.80 -34.42 4.79
CA VAL A 22 -14.77 -34.23 3.76
C VAL A 22 -15.38 -34.70 2.45
N VAL A 23 -15.66 -33.76 1.54
CA VAL A 23 -15.99 -34.09 0.16
C VAL A 23 -14.77 -33.81 -0.71
N HIS A 24 -14.11 -34.89 -1.10
CA HIS A 24 -13.17 -34.92 -2.20
C HIS A 24 -13.93 -34.73 -3.52
N PHE A 25 -13.71 -33.66 -4.21
CA PHE A 25 -14.00 -33.58 -5.65
C PHE A 25 -12.69 -33.42 -6.40
N ALA A 26 -12.24 -34.53 -6.96
CA ALA A 26 -11.30 -34.56 -8.05
C ALA A 26 -12.09 -34.34 -9.34
N THR A 27 -11.97 -33.19 -9.98
CA THR A 27 -12.31 -33.01 -11.38
C THR A 27 -11.16 -32.28 -12.05
N ALA A 28 -10.47 -33.03 -12.92
CA ALA A 28 -9.56 -32.46 -13.87
C ALA A 28 -10.36 -31.59 -14.85
N GLY A 29 -10.11 -30.27 -14.80
CA GLY A 29 -10.63 -29.31 -15.77
C GLY A 29 -9.53 -28.32 -16.05
N CYS A 30 -8.99 -28.31 -17.28
CA CYS A 30 -8.13 -27.25 -17.77
C CYS A 30 -8.87 -25.92 -17.72
N THR A 31 -8.71 -25.16 -16.66
CA THR A 31 -9.08 -23.76 -16.64
C THR A 31 -7.84 -22.95 -16.93
N SER A 32 -7.86 -22.26 -18.05
CA SER A 32 -6.96 -21.16 -18.37
C SER A 32 -6.95 -20.20 -17.20
N THR A 33 -5.90 -20.25 -16.41
CA THR A 33 -5.67 -19.29 -15.33
C THR A 33 -5.15 -18.01 -15.97
N ASP A 34 -6.03 -17.02 -16.16
CA ASP A 34 -5.67 -15.64 -16.40
C ASP A 34 -4.99 -15.06 -15.13
N HIS A 35 -3.78 -15.56 -14.84
CA HIS A 35 -2.93 -14.91 -13.87
C HIS A 35 -2.23 -13.74 -14.56
N PRO A 36 -2.23 -12.54 -13.94
CA PRO A 36 -1.44 -11.44 -14.43
C PRO A 36 0.02 -11.90 -14.57
N PRO A 37 0.73 -11.48 -15.61
CA PRO A 37 2.16 -11.64 -15.64
C PRO A 37 2.69 -11.02 -14.35
N THR A 38 3.36 -11.81 -13.56
CA THR A 38 4.01 -11.37 -12.33
C THR A 38 4.88 -10.19 -12.74
N ALA A 39 4.44 -8.97 -12.44
CA ALA A 39 5.37 -7.86 -12.39
C ALA A 39 6.54 -8.42 -11.60
N MET A 40 7.75 -8.33 -12.13
CA MET A 40 8.94 -8.68 -11.38
C MET A 40 8.93 -7.80 -10.13
N THR A 41 8.16 -8.25 -9.13
CA THR A 41 8.42 -7.88 -7.77
C THR A 41 9.77 -8.46 -7.54
N GLY A 42 10.81 -7.65 -7.74
CA GLY A 42 12.07 -7.90 -7.10
C GLY A 42 11.71 -8.03 -5.63
N GLN A 43 11.35 -9.24 -5.23
CA GLN A 43 11.30 -9.60 -3.83
C GLN A 43 12.73 -9.41 -3.37
N PHE A 44 13.03 -8.21 -2.88
CA PHE A 44 14.07 -8.07 -1.89
C PHE A 44 13.64 -8.99 -0.76
N ASN A 45 14.09 -10.24 -0.85
CA ASN A 45 13.98 -11.22 0.20
C ASN A 45 14.86 -10.72 1.34
N MET A 46 14.30 -9.82 2.15
CA MET A 46 14.94 -9.39 3.38
C MET A 46 14.81 -10.54 4.37
N GLN A 47 15.76 -11.45 4.33
CA GLN A 47 15.99 -12.40 5.40
C GLN A 47 16.15 -11.62 6.71
N PRO A 48 15.53 -12.03 7.79
CA PRO A 48 15.75 -11.40 9.08
C PRO A 48 17.25 -11.51 9.43
N VAL A 49 17.87 -10.34 9.62
CA VAL A 49 19.29 -10.26 9.98
C VAL A 49 19.53 -11.03 11.28
N PRO A 50 20.51 -11.95 11.34
CA PRO A 50 20.81 -12.69 12.55
C PRO A 50 21.20 -11.73 13.69
N LYS A 51 20.66 -12.00 14.88
CA LYS A 51 20.91 -11.25 16.10
C LYS A 51 22.40 -11.28 16.45
N HIS A 52 23.12 -10.19 16.16
CA HIS A 52 24.46 -10.01 16.72
C HIS A 52 24.34 -9.54 18.16
N THR A 53 24.68 -10.44 19.10
CA THR A 53 24.97 -10.10 20.49
C THR A 53 26.36 -9.47 20.54
N GLY A 54 26.42 -8.16 20.50
CA GLY A 54 27.66 -7.39 20.67
C GLY A 54 27.57 -6.50 21.90
N ASN A 55 28.27 -6.87 22.94
CA ASN A 55 28.51 -6.10 24.13
C ASN A 55 29.38 -4.87 23.82
N THR A 56 28.91 -3.66 24.05
CA THR A 56 29.77 -2.48 24.16
C THR A 56 29.20 -1.50 25.19
N GLY A 57 29.84 -1.47 26.33
CA GLY A 57 29.77 -0.34 27.24
C GLY A 57 30.59 0.84 26.71
N GLY A 58 30.13 2.07 26.98
CA GLY A 58 30.98 3.25 26.91
C GLY A 58 30.36 4.54 26.44
N VAL A 59 30.28 5.49 27.35
CA VAL A 59 30.34 6.95 27.22
C VAL A 59 29.11 7.70 26.78
N LEU A 60 28.49 8.33 27.78
CA LEU A 60 27.49 9.39 27.70
C LEU A 60 28.12 10.71 27.27
N GLY A 61 27.86 11.17 26.08
CA GLY A 61 28.16 12.52 25.61
C GLY A 61 26.89 13.17 25.06
N GLY A 62 26.44 14.21 25.71
CA GLY A 62 25.50 15.26 25.39
C GLY A 62 24.50 15.05 24.25
N MET A 63 23.42 14.33 24.48
CA MET A 63 22.29 14.25 23.56
C MET A 63 21.06 14.93 24.16
N LYS A 64 20.49 15.92 23.47
CA LYS A 64 19.12 16.37 23.72
C LYS A 64 18.17 15.19 23.50
N VAL A 65 17.79 14.55 24.59
CA VAL A 65 16.76 13.51 24.57
C VAL A 65 15.43 14.21 24.32
N ILE A 66 14.86 14.06 23.13
CA ILE A 66 13.47 14.36 22.87
C ILE A 66 12.69 13.32 23.67
N PHE A 67 11.95 13.76 24.68
CA PHE A 67 11.07 12.88 25.48
C PHE A 67 10.03 12.25 24.55
N ILE A 68 10.24 11.00 24.24
CA ILE A 68 9.25 10.10 23.62
C ILE A 68 8.42 9.54 24.78
N ASP A 69 7.10 9.56 24.67
CA ASP A 69 6.15 9.15 25.70
C ASP A 69 6.59 7.90 26.48
N ALA A 70 6.65 8.05 27.80
CA ALA A 70 7.20 7.09 28.76
C ALA A 70 6.62 5.66 28.70
N PRO A 71 5.33 5.38 28.36
CA PRO A 71 4.80 4.02 28.37
C PRO A 71 5.35 3.14 27.24
N ALA A 72 5.60 3.69 26.05
CA ALA A 72 6.17 2.91 24.91
C ALA A 72 7.64 2.53 25.16
N HIS A 73 8.36 3.37 25.88
CA HIS A 73 9.75 3.15 26.27
C HIS A 73 9.93 1.96 27.22
N LEU A 74 9.02 1.83 28.18
CA LEU A 74 9.03 0.73 29.17
C LEU A 74 8.69 -0.62 28.54
N LEU A 75 7.76 -0.65 27.59
CA LEU A 75 7.38 -1.88 26.88
C LEU A 75 8.51 -2.40 25.98
N GLY A 76 9.23 -1.51 25.32
CA GLY A 76 10.40 -1.86 24.52
C GLY A 76 11.56 -2.44 25.33
N MET A 77 11.73 -1.98 26.57
CA MET A 77 12.74 -2.53 27.48
C MET A 77 12.38 -3.97 27.93
N ALA A 78 11.11 -4.26 28.14
CA ALA A 78 10.65 -5.59 28.55
C ALA A 78 10.76 -6.64 27.43
N THR A 79 10.71 -6.22 26.16
CA THR A 79 10.82 -7.11 24.98
C THR A 79 12.22 -7.20 24.40
N GLY A 80 13.22 -6.50 24.99
CA GLY A 80 14.58 -6.43 24.46
C GLY A 80 14.72 -5.64 23.15
N GLN A 81 13.65 -5.05 22.65
CA GLN A 81 13.61 -4.15 21.49
C GLN A 81 13.62 -2.72 22.03
N THR A 82 14.77 -2.09 22.07
CA THR A 82 14.86 -0.67 22.47
C THR A 82 14.70 0.21 21.25
N PRO A 83 13.61 1.00 21.15
CA PRO A 83 13.40 1.94 20.04
C PRO A 83 14.55 2.90 19.84
N LEU A 84 15.33 3.16 20.90
CA LEU A 84 16.46 4.09 20.89
C LEU A 84 17.58 3.71 19.91
N ARG A 85 17.85 2.42 19.73
CA ARG A 85 18.85 1.96 18.76
C ARG A 85 18.36 2.27 17.34
N ASP A 86 17.12 1.90 17.04
CA ASP A 86 16.57 2.07 15.70
C ASP A 86 16.34 3.55 15.36
N VAL A 87 15.99 4.36 16.36
CA VAL A 87 15.96 5.82 16.19
C VAL A 87 17.33 6.38 15.89
N ARG A 88 18.39 5.93 16.59
CA ARG A 88 19.77 6.36 16.29
C ARG A 88 20.19 5.98 14.88
N MET A 89 19.84 4.78 14.45
CA MET A 89 20.09 4.35 13.07
C MET A 89 19.33 5.23 12.07
N MET A 90 18.04 5.51 12.30
CA MET A 90 17.25 6.38 11.43
C MET A 90 17.79 7.82 11.36
N GLU A 91 18.45 8.30 12.40
CA GLU A 91 19.05 9.64 12.49
C GLU A 91 20.55 9.66 12.13
N ASP A 92 21.11 8.56 11.64
CA ASP A 92 22.51 8.50 11.23
C ASP A 92 22.77 9.51 10.11
N ARG A 93 23.85 10.31 10.25
CA ARG A 93 24.14 11.39 9.29
C ARG A 93 24.95 10.92 8.09
N ASP A 94 25.74 9.89 8.28
CA ASP A 94 26.78 9.50 7.32
C ASP A 94 26.36 8.30 6.48
N PHE A 95 25.56 7.37 7.05
CA PHE A 95 25.26 6.10 6.41
C PHE A 95 23.76 5.98 6.04
N PRO A 96 23.40 6.14 4.76
CA PRO A 96 22.03 5.97 4.28
C PRO A 96 21.43 4.59 4.59
N ASP A 97 22.27 3.54 4.55
CA ASP A 97 21.84 2.18 4.84
C ASP A 97 21.41 2.01 6.31
N GLU A 98 22.08 2.68 7.23
CA GLU A 98 21.67 2.67 8.64
C GLU A 98 20.36 3.42 8.83
N ARG A 99 20.17 4.60 8.17
CA ARG A 99 18.89 5.31 8.20
C ARG A 99 17.74 4.43 7.70
N ARG A 100 17.94 3.78 6.56
CA ARG A 100 16.95 2.88 5.95
C ARG A 100 16.61 1.71 6.87
N LYS A 101 17.61 1.06 7.48
CA LYS A 101 17.40 -0.02 8.46
C LYS A 101 16.64 0.47 9.70
N GLY A 102 16.99 1.64 10.23
CA GLY A 102 16.31 2.26 11.36
C GLY A 102 14.81 2.47 11.07
N ILE A 103 14.47 3.03 9.90
CA ILE A 103 13.09 3.20 9.46
C ILE A 103 12.37 1.84 9.38
N TYR A 104 13.00 0.84 8.76
CA TYR A 104 12.42 -0.49 8.60
C TYR A 104 12.16 -1.16 9.95
N ASN A 105 13.14 -1.15 10.84
CA ASN A 105 13.01 -1.76 12.17
C ASN A 105 11.91 -1.09 13.00
N LEU A 106 11.81 0.24 12.94
CA LEU A 106 10.77 0.99 13.65
C LEU A 106 9.38 0.64 13.12
N VAL A 107 9.16 0.73 11.81
CA VAL A 107 7.82 0.53 11.22
C VAL A 107 7.34 -0.93 11.30
N ALA A 108 8.26 -1.88 11.47
CA ALA A 108 7.92 -3.29 11.70
C ALA A 108 7.23 -3.54 13.05
N ASN A 109 7.21 -2.55 13.93
CA ASN A 109 6.56 -2.59 15.23
C ASN A 109 5.39 -1.60 15.29
N ASP A 110 4.34 -1.94 15.99
CA ASP A 110 3.12 -1.12 16.10
C ASP A 110 3.39 0.30 16.61
N PHE A 111 4.35 0.48 17.51
CA PHE A 111 4.70 1.79 18.01
C PHE A 111 5.32 2.68 16.93
N GLY A 112 6.13 2.10 16.02
CA GLY A 112 6.77 2.82 14.93
C GLY A 112 5.82 3.20 13.79
N GLN A 113 4.58 2.71 13.82
CA GLN A 113 3.52 3.06 12.86
C GLN A 113 2.65 4.24 13.33
N ARG A 114 3.05 4.91 14.41
CA ARG A 114 2.29 6.02 15.04
C ARG A 114 3.19 7.22 15.28
N GLU A 115 2.58 8.34 15.65
CA GLU A 115 3.34 9.48 16.14
C GLU A 115 4.21 9.09 17.36
N PRO A 116 5.42 9.63 17.49
CA PRO A 116 6.01 10.68 16.65
C PRO A 116 6.73 10.19 15.40
N TYR A 117 6.81 8.87 15.16
CA TYR A 117 7.61 8.28 14.08
C TYR A 117 7.07 8.62 12.71
N THR A 118 5.75 8.58 12.50
CA THR A 118 5.13 8.92 11.22
C THR A 118 5.43 10.36 10.81
N ARG A 119 5.44 11.28 11.74
CA ARG A 119 5.87 12.67 11.48
C ARG A 119 7.32 12.73 10.99
N ARG A 120 8.20 11.93 11.61
CA ARG A 120 9.61 11.89 11.22
C ARG A 120 9.76 11.26 9.82
N TYR A 121 9.03 10.20 9.52
CA TYR A 121 9.04 9.63 8.17
C TYR A 121 8.55 10.63 7.12
N ARG A 122 7.52 11.45 7.40
CA ARG A 122 7.08 12.52 6.49
C ARG A 122 8.17 13.54 6.20
N GLN A 123 9.00 13.87 7.18
CA GLN A 123 10.16 14.75 6.97
C GLN A 123 11.22 14.07 6.12
N ILE A 124 11.62 12.85 6.48
CA ILE A 124 12.63 12.08 5.76
C ILE A 124 12.21 11.84 4.30
N ALA A 125 10.94 11.52 4.06
CA ALA A 125 10.43 11.31 2.70
C ALA A 125 10.56 12.54 1.80
N ARG A 126 10.59 13.76 2.37
CA ARG A 126 10.77 15.00 1.63
C ARG A 126 12.23 15.43 1.50
N ASP A 127 12.98 15.29 2.59
CA ASP A 127 14.20 16.08 2.80
C ASP A 127 15.48 15.23 2.79
N ASP A 128 15.39 13.88 2.87
CA ASP A 128 16.60 13.07 2.90
C ASP A 128 17.35 13.14 1.56
N PRO A 129 18.67 13.37 1.57
CA PRO A 129 19.45 13.47 0.33
C PRO A 129 19.49 12.14 -0.44
N ASP A 130 19.40 11.01 0.25
CA ASP A 130 19.44 9.69 -0.37
C ASP A 130 18.05 9.19 -0.78
N TYR A 131 17.88 8.88 -2.06
CA TYR A 131 16.59 8.43 -2.60
C TYR A 131 16.10 7.10 -2.01
N THR A 132 17.01 6.21 -1.59
CA THR A 132 16.62 4.92 -1.01
C THR A 132 16.02 5.11 0.38
N VAL A 133 16.48 6.12 1.10
CA VAL A 133 15.96 6.52 2.42
C VAL A 133 14.61 7.21 2.24
N ARG A 134 14.48 8.14 1.26
CA ARG A 134 13.17 8.75 0.94
C ARG A 134 12.14 7.69 0.57
N ALA A 135 12.49 6.73 -0.30
CA ALA A 135 11.61 5.62 -0.68
C ALA A 135 11.22 4.74 0.52
N ALA A 136 12.18 4.45 1.42
CA ALA A 136 11.90 3.70 2.64
C ALA A 136 10.91 4.44 3.56
N ALA A 137 11.05 5.75 3.69
CA ALA A 137 10.13 6.59 4.48
C ALA A 137 8.72 6.62 3.86
N VAL A 138 8.60 6.77 2.53
CA VAL A 138 7.30 6.67 1.83
C VAL A 138 6.65 5.30 2.07
N ARG A 139 7.42 4.23 1.99
CA ARG A 139 6.95 2.86 2.27
C ARG A 139 6.51 2.71 3.72
N ALA A 140 7.24 3.26 4.67
CA ALA A 140 6.89 3.23 6.10
C ALA A 140 5.56 3.94 6.36
N LEU A 141 5.34 5.10 5.76
CA LEU A 141 4.08 5.84 5.83
C LEU A 141 2.91 5.07 5.21
N ASN A 142 3.15 4.36 4.12
CA ASN A 142 2.16 3.48 3.50
C ASN A 142 1.80 2.30 4.43
N TRP A 143 2.77 1.67 5.08
CA TRP A 143 2.52 0.60 6.05
C TRP A 143 1.75 1.10 7.28
N SER A 144 2.08 2.28 7.76
CA SER A 144 1.40 2.95 8.88
C SER A 144 -0.02 3.40 8.53
N ARG A 145 -0.43 3.32 7.25
CA ARG A 145 -1.71 3.86 6.75
C ARG A 145 -1.90 5.35 7.13
N ASP A 146 -0.81 6.09 7.15
CA ASP A 146 -0.80 7.50 7.57
C ASP A 146 -1.50 8.40 6.54
N ARG A 147 -2.73 8.80 6.83
CA ARG A 147 -3.51 9.70 5.97
C ARG A 147 -2.95 11.14 5.95
N GLU A 148 -2.23 11.57 6.97
CA GLU A 148 -1.58 12.88 6.99
C GLU A 148 -0.39 12.94 6.01
N ALA A 149 0.09 11.77 5.55
CA ALA A 149 1.14 11.68 4.54
C ALA A 149 0.64 11.85 3.10
N ILE A 150 -0.66 11.98 2.84
CA ILE A 150 -1.20 12.15 1.48
C ILE A 150 -0.50 13.28 0.71
N PRO A 151 -0.30 14.50 1.26
CA PRO A 151 0.45 15.56 0.56
C PRO A 151 1.90 15.16 0.25
N VAL A 152 2.53 14.36 1.12
CA VAL A 152 3.89 13.84 0.89
C VAL A 152 3.89 12.85 -0.28
N PHE A 153 2.92 11.94 -0.34
CA PHE A 153 2.80 10.98 -1.44
C PHE A 153 2.56 11.68 -2.78
N VAL A 154 1.67 12.68 -2.79
CA VAL A 154 1.40 13.49 -4.01
C VAL A 154 2.66 14.21 -4.48
N ALA A 155 3.41 14.83 -3.56
CA ALA A 155 4.68 15.48 -3.89
C ALA A 155 5.73 14.47 -4.39
N ALA A 156 5.81 13.31 -3.76
CA ALA A 156 6.75 12.24 -4.11
C ALA A 156 6.50 11.62 -5.50
N LEU A 157 5.32 11.79 -6.13
CA LEU A 157 5.11 11.44 -7.54
C LEU A 157 5.98 12.26 -8.51
N SER A 158 6.56 13.36 -8.05
CA SER A 158 7.47 14.21 -8.83
C SER A 158 8.92 14.11 -8.36
N ASP A 159 9.26 13.14 -7.52
CA ASP A 159 10.64 12.93 -7.07
C ASP A 159 11.57 12.66 -8.26
N GLN A 160 12.83 13.08 -8.13
CA GLN A 160 13.85 12.84 -9.17
C GLN A 160 14.07 11.33 -9.43
N ASN A 161 13.96 10.50 -8.37
CA ASN A 161 14.23 9.07 -8.48
C ASN A 161 12.95 8.25 -8.73
N PRO A 162 12.93 7.37 -9.74
CA PRO A 162 11.76 6.56 -10.07
C PRO A 162 11.31 5.61 -8.94
N LEU A 163 12.23 5.17 -8.08
CA LEU A 163 11.86 4.31 -6.93
C LEU A 163 10.94 5.06 -5.96
N VAL A 164 11.23 6.33 -5.68
CA VAL A 164 10.41 7.16 -4.79
C VAL A 164 9.05 7.41 -5.42
N ARG A 165 9.00 7.72 -6.72
CA ARG A 165 7.73 7.90 -7.46
C ARG A 165 6.88 6.63 -7.46
N TRP A 166 7.51 5.46 -7.62
CA TRP A 166 6.85 4.15 -7.59
C TRP A 166 6.24 3.86 -6.21
N GLU A 167 6.99 4.05 -5.12
CA GLU A 167 6.46 3.89 -3.75
C GLU A 167 5.32 4.86 -3.47
N ALA A 168 5.39 6.09 -3.97
CA ALA A 168 4.32 7.08 -3.83
C ALA A 168 3.03 6.63 -4.54
N ALA A 169 3.14 6.15 -5.78
CA ALA A 169 1.98 5.63 -6.52
C ALA A 169 1.34 4.43 -5.82
N LYS A 170 2.15 3.52 -5.26
CA LYS A 170 1.67 2.40 -4.45
C LYS A 170 0.99 2.85 -3.15
N ALA A 171 1.55 3.85 -2.49
CA ALA A 171 0.94 4.42 -1.28
C ALA A 171 -0.45 5.01 -1.58
N LEU A 172 -0.58 5.75 -2.68
CA LEU A 172 -1.85 6.35 -3.13
C LEU A 172 -2.85 5.30 -3.67
N SER A 173 -2.39 4.13 -4.10
CA SER A 173 -3.27 2.99 -4.39
C SER A 173 -3.90 2.42 -3.11
N ASN A 174 -3.14 2.38 -2.02
CA ASN A 174 -3.56 1.83 -0.74
C ASN A 174 -4.32 2.82 0.15
N ILE A 175 -4.01 4.13 0.00
CA ILE A 175 -4.58 5.23 0.78
C ILE A 175 -5.10 6.28 -0.22
N PRO A 176 -6.22 5.99 -0.91
CA PRO A 176 -6.73 6.88 -1.94
C PRO A 176 -7.25 8.19 -1.35
N ASP A 177 -6.99 9.29 -2.07
CA ASP A 177 -7.48 10.62 -1.77
C ASP A 177 -7.76 11.40 -3.06
N PRO A 178 -8.87 12.14 -3.17
CA PRO A 178 -9.23 12.86 -4.39
C PRO A 178 -8.14 13.76 -4.96
N SER A 179 -7.29 14.35 -4.11
CA SER A 179 -6.17 15.21 -4.54
C SER A 179 -5.11 14.49 -5.37
N ALA A 180 -5.06 13.16 -5.31
CA ALA A 180 -4.07 12.35 -6.02
C ALA A 180 -4.51 11.95 -7.45
N ALA A 181 -5.79 12.11 -7.79
CA ALA A 181 -6.33 11.63 -9.07
C ALA A 181 -5.59 12.24 -10.27
N GLU A 182 -5.49 13.57 -10.30
CA GLU A 182 -4.84 14.29 -11.38
C GLU A 182 -3.31 14.09 -11.43
N PRO A 183 -2.57 14.16 -10.31
CA PRO A 183 -1.15 13.78 -10.30
C PRO A 183 -0.88 12.37 -10.83
N LEU A 184 -1.65 11.36 -10.41
CA LEU A 184 -1.52 9.99 -10.90
C LEU A 184 -1.86 9.87 -12.39
N ALA A 185 -2.89 10.58 -12.86
CA ALA A 185 -3.24 10.61 -14.28
C ALA A 185 -2.12 11.21 -15.15
N ARG A 186 -1.47 12.30 -14.67
CA ARG A 186 -0.29 12.86 -15.32
C ARG A 186 0.87 11.88 -15.35
N THR A 187 1.14 11.19 -14.22
CA THR A 187 2.19 10.17 -14.13
C THR A 187 1.94 9.04 -15.14
N LEU A 188 0.72 8.53 -15.23
CA LEU A 188 0.35 7.50 -16.21
C LEU A 188 0.52 7.99 -17.65
N GLY A 189 0.07 9.20 -17.95
CA GLY A 189 0.12 9.81 -19.29
C GLY A 189 1.54 10.20 -19.74
N ASN A 190 2.48 10.34 -18.81
CA ASN A 190 3.85 10.71 -19.14
C ASN A 190 4.59 9.54 -19.82
N ARG A 191 4.83 9.64 -21.12
CA ARG A 191 5.49 8.60 -21.91
C ARG A 191 6.99 8.45 -21.61
N THR A 192 7.60 9.44 -20.97
CA THR A 192 9.03 9.39 -20.56
C THR A 192 9.21 8.79 -19.18
N GLU A 193 8.12 8.55 -18.45
CA GLU A 193 8.14 7.91 -17.15
C GLU A 193 8.48 6.42 -17.27
N THR A 194 9.11 5.88 -16.23
CA THR A 194 9.46 4.46 -16.20
C THR A 194 8.19 3.58 -16.22
N ARG A 195 8.34 2.42 -16.85
CA ARG A 195 7.26 1.45 -16.98
C ARG A 195 6.58 1.11 -15.65
N ASP A 196 7.37 0.82 -14.63
CA ASP A 196 6.87 0.35 -13.34
C ASP A 196 6.10 1.45 -12.58
N VAL A 197 6.54 2.69 -12.67
CA VAL A 197 5.84 3.85 -12.11
C VAL A 197 4.50 4.06 -12.82
N ARG A 198 4.46 3.93 -14.16
CA ARG A 198 3.22 4.04 -14.93
C ARG A 198 2.22 2.93 -14.58
N ILE A 199 2.69 1.70 -14.42
CA ILE A 199 1.84 0.56 -13.99
C ILE A 199 1.28 0.82 -12.59
N ALA A 200 2.10 1.28 -11.64
CA ALA A 200 1.64 1.61 -10.29
C ALA A 200 0.62 2.77 -10.28
N ALA A 201 0.82 3.77 -11.14
CA ALA A 201 -0.15 4.85 -11.32
C ALA A 201 -1.48 4.35 -11.92
N ALA A 202 -1.42 3.47 -12.93
CA ALA A 202 -2.61 2.84 -13.51
C ALA A 202 -3.37 1.99 -12.46
N GLU A 203 -2.65 1.29 -11.60
CA GLU A 203 -3.23 0.55 -10.48
C GLU A 203 -3.93 1.47 -9.49
N ALA A 204 -3.26 2.56 -9.06
CA ALA A 204 -3.81 3.51 -8.12
C ALA A 204 -5.10 4.17 -8.65
N LEU A 205 -5.12 4.47 -9.95
CA LEU A 205 -6.24 5.15 -10.62
C LEU A 205 -7.56 4.37 -10.59
N ARG A 206 -7.55 3.06 -10.34
CA ARG A 206 -8.78 2.26 -10.14
C ARG A 206 -9.69 2.77 -9.01
N ASN A 207 -9.15 3.60 -8.11
CA ASN A 207 -9.89 4.14 -6.97
C ASN A 207 -10.63 5.45 -7.29
N TYR A 208 -10.45 6.03 -8.49
CA TYR A 208 -10.92 7.37 -8.83
C TYR A 208 -11.92 7.34 -9.99
N ARG A 209 -13.20 7.33 -9.66
CA ARG A 209 -14.32 7.20 -10.61
C ARG A 209 -14.63 8.52 -11.34
N THR A 210 -13.75 8.92 -12.25
CA THR A 210 -13.92 10.12 -13.09
C THR A 210 -13.69 9.82 -14.55
N LEU A 211 -14.36 10.58 -15.44
CA LEU A 211 -14.20 10.43 -16.87
C LEU A 211 -12.76 10.73 -17.34
N SER A 212 -12.09 11.70 -16.72
CA SER A 212 -10.72 12.05 -17.04
C SER A 212 -9.75 10.89 -16.76
N VAL A 213 -9.89 10.23 -15.61
CA VAL A 213 -9.12 9.04 -15.26
C VAL A 213 -9.37 7.89 -16.22
N ALA A 214 -10.66 7.62 -16.54
CA ALA A 214 -11.01 6.55 -17.46
C ALA A 214 -10.41 6.77 -18.86
N ARG A 215 -10.41 8.01 -19.37
CA ARG A 215 -9.79 8.35 -20.66
C ARG A 215 -8.28 8.12 -20.68
N VAL A 216 -7.57 8.51 -19.62
CA VAL A 216 -6.10 8.30 -19.56
C VAL A 216 -5.76 6.80 -19.46
N LEU A 217 -6.55 6.03 -18.73
CA LEU A 217 -6.42 4.56 -18.70
C LEU A 217 -6.69 3.94 -20.08
N ALA A 218 -7.74 4.38 -20.79
CA ALA A 218 -8.08 3.89 -22.14
C ALA A 218 -6.95 4.20 -23.13
N ALA A 219 -6.39 5.40 -23.09
CA ALA A 219 -5.27 5.80 -23.95
C ALA A 219 -3.98 4.99 -23.69
N SER A 220 -3.90 4.27 -22.57
CA SER A 220 -2.77 3.40 -22.24
C SER A 220 -2.92 1.97 -22.76
N LEU A 221 -4.08 1.61 -23.36
CA LEU A 221 -4.36 0.26 -23.87
C LEU A 221 -3.65 -0.02 -25.19
N SER A 222 -3.51 1.00 -26.05
CA SER A 222 -2.94 0.88 -27.41
C SER A 222 -1.40 0.84 -27.44
N GLY A 223 -0.76 0.90 -26.27
CA GLY A 223 0.70 0.90 -26.16
C GLY A 223 1.34 -0.47 -26.45
N ARG A 224 2.65 -0.46 -26.80
CA ARG A 224 3.43 -1.71 -26.97
C ARG A 224 3.72 -2.46 -25.66
N ASP A 225 3.46 -1.84 -24.52
CA ASP A 225 3.69 -2.43 -23.20
C ASP A 225 2.44 -3.18 -22.74
N PHE A 226 2.50 -4.49 -22.89
CA PHE A 226 1.39 -5.37 -22.50
C PHE A 226 1.06 -5.27 -20.99
N GLY A 227 2.07 -5.17 -20.11
CA GLY A 227 1.84 -5.07 -18.68
C GLY A 227 1.09 -3.80 -18.28
N LEU A 228 1.41 -2.68 -18.93
CA LEU A 228 0.70 -1.42 -18.72
C LEU A 228 -0.72 -1.49 -19.29
N ALA A 229 -0.89 -2.01 -20.50
CA ALA A 229 -2.21 -2.20 -21.12
C ALA A 229 -3.10 -3.12 -20.27
N TRP A 230 -2.53 -4.22 -19.78
CA TRP A 230 -3.24 -5.15 -18.90
C TRP A 230 -3.72 -4.47 -17.61
N GLN A 231 -2.82 -3.73 -16.92
CA GLN A 231 -3.18 -3.03 -15.69
C GLN A 231 -4.24 -1.95 -15.95
N SER A 232 -4.11 -1.21 -17.05
CA SER A 232 -5.08 -0.17 -17.43
C SER A 232 -6.47 -0.76 -17.72
N ARG A 233 -6.54 -1.87 -18.48
CA ARG A 233 -7.79 -2.62 -18.71
C ARG A 233 -8.40 -3.08 -17.37
N TRP A 234 -7.60 -3.65 -16.49
CA TRP A 234 -8.07 -4.11 -15.17
C TRP A 234 -8.65 -2.96 -14.35
N SER A 235 -7.97 -1.82 -14.33
CA SER A 235 -8.43 -0.62 -13.63
C SER A 235 -9.72 -0.07 -14.23
N LEU A 236 -9.84 -0.05 -15.56
CA LEU A 236 -11.06 0.32 -16.25
C LEU A 236 -12.25 -0.59 -15.91
N LYS A 237 -11.99 -1.90 -15.86
CA LYS A 237 -13.00 -2.89 -15.45
C LYS A 237 -13.52 -2.62 -14.03
N ILE A 238 -12.62 -2.30 -13.09
CA ILE A 238 -12.98 -1.95 -11.71
C ILE A 238 -13.80 -0.65 -11.68
N LEU A 239 -13.39 0.37 -12.43
CA LEU A 239 -14.06 1.68 -12.46
C LEU A 239 -15.46 1.63 -13.03
N THR A 240 -15.67 0.84 -14.09
CA THR A 240 -16.88 0.88 -14.91
C THR A 240 -17.80 -0.33 -14.72
N GLY A 241 -17.26 -1.44 -14.20
CA GLY A 241 -17.94 -2.72 -14.13
C GLY A 241 -18.04 -3.46 -15.47
N LYS A 242 -17.52 -2.88 -16.58
CA LYS A 242 -17.53 -3.49 -17.92
C LYS A 242 -16.12 -3.90 -18.34
N ASP A 243 -16.02 -4.85 -19.26
CA ASP A 243 -14.77 -5.30 -19.85
C ASP A 243 -14.86 -5.25 -21.39
N LEU A 244 -14.32 -4.19 -21.96
CA LEU A 244 -14.32 -3.98 -23.42
C LEU A 244 -12.98 -4.37 -24.07
N GLY A 245 -12.15 -5.15 -23.37
CA GLY A 245 -10.85 -5.60 -23.87
C GLY A 245 -9.82 -4.48 -23.95
N TYR A 246 -8.96 -4.58 -24.97
CA TYR A 246 -7.84 -3.65 -25.22
C TYR A 246 -8.15 -2.62 -26.32
N ASP A 247 -9.36 -2.57 -26.79
CA ASP A 247 -9.78 -1.61 -27.83
C ASP A 247 -10.10 -0.24 -27.22
N GLU A 248 -9.16 0.70 -27.40
CA GLU A 248 -9.32 2.09 -26.95
C GLU A 248 -10.60 2.73 -27.51
N SER A 249 -10.93 2.47 -28.79
CA SER A 249 -12.08 3.05 -29.47
C SER A 249 -13.40 2.59 -28.85
N ALA A 250 -13.48 1.30 -28.48
CA ALA A 250 -14.65 0.75 -27.79
C ALA A 250 -14.86 1.43 -26.42
N TRP A 251 -13.79 1.66 -25.67
CA TRP A 251 -13.85 2.37 -24.39
C TRP A 251 -14.28 3.82 -24.56
N LEU A 252 -13.70 4.55 -25.53
CA LEU A 252 -14.07 5.95 -25.80
C LEU A 252 -15.52 6.07 -26.25
N GLY A 253 -16.02 5.14 -27.10
CA GLY A 253 -17.40 5.06 -27.49
C GLY A 253 -18.34 4.85 -26.30
N TYR A 254 -17.97 3.97 -25.38
CA TYR A 254 -18.72 3.74 -24.16
C TYR A 254 -18.79 4.98 -23.24
N PHE A 255 -17.69 5.75 -23.13
CA PHE A 255 -17.68 6.96 -22.30
C PHE A 255 -18.53 8.10 -22.84
N THR A 256 -18.86 8.09 -24.14
CA THR A 256 -19.66 9.12 -24.81
C THR A 256 -21.09 8.66 -25.13
N GLY A 257 -21.35 7.36 -24.99
CA GLY A 257 -22.63 6.75 -25.28
C GLY A 257 -23.74 7.03 -24.25
N PRO A 258 -24.93 6.52 -24.47
CA PRO A 258 -26.09 6.75 -23.58
C PRO A 258 -25.90 6.08 -22.19
N GLU A 259 -25.10 5.01 -22.11
CA GLU A 259 -24.84 4.28 -20.87
C GLU A 259 -23.51 4.71 -20.21
N LYS A 260 -23.13 5.98 -20.37
CA LYS A 260 -21.86 6.48 -19.83
C LYS A 260 -21.72 6.18 -18.32
N PRO A 261 -20.51 5.72 -17.87
CA PRO A 261 -20.32 5.21 -16.49
C PRO A 261 -20.26 6.31 -15.43
N PHE A 262 -20.04 7.55 -15.86
CA PHE A 262 -19.88 8.71 -14.97
C PHE A 262 -20.89 9.77 -15.37
N GLY A 263 -21.94 9.88 -14.56
CA GLY A 263 -23.05 10.84 -14.74
C GLY A 263 -22.73 12.20 -14.18
#